data_766804faa8b23e6cd2e0e16eb746ce6a
#
_entry.id   766804faa8b23e6cd2e0e16eb746ce6a
#
_cell.length_a   1.000
_cell.length_b   1.000
_cell.length_c   1.000
_cell.angle_alpha   90.00
_cell.angle_beta   90.00
_cell.angle_gamma   90.00
#
_symmetry.space_group_name_H-M   'P 1'
#
loop_
_entity.id
_entity.type
_entity.pdbx_description
1 polymer ?
#
loop_
_entity_poly.entity_id
_entity_poly.type
_entity_poly.pdbx_seq_one_letter_code
_entity_poly.pdbx_strand_id
1 'polypeptide(L)'
;MWEYRYRNHAEPGSPMRQITLSVLEYPTESKARLRLQKEVLRINGPESFRAHVKPTLGVVIEKLKADERFEDILQMPPGSEVPPDGLSYSTVAGYSSYLTKHIEPRWSSVFLTDIKPLHVSEWVKKLPLSPKTKGHIRALFHMLFERAMLWGLLDLQRNPIELIKLKGTSRRLRRPHIITPEKFQELIAILEEPYRTMAIVAICTGLRVSEVLALRWEHIDFSAGLILVQQGVVSGRIGKVKTEASNDEIPLDPVFAQLLLTWRGNRTSGLVFPSHVTGRSYHAGILQQKILGPKGAEIGIPKLGWHTFRHTYRSLLDEAGAPIGVQQKLMRHSNVATTMNVYGAPASSSSER
;
A
#
# COMPACT_ATOMS: atom_id res chain seq x y z
N MET A 1 8.96 2.17 40.17
CA MET A 1 8.39 3.49 39.75
C MET A 1 9.44 4.25 38.96
N TRP A 2 9.02 4.96 37.92
CA TRP A 2 9.87 5.86 37.15
C TRP A 2 9.65 7.27 37.65
N GLU A 3 10.67 8.00 38.05
CA GLU A 3 10.60 9.37 38.54
C GLU A 3 11.31 10.30 37.58
N TYR A 4 10.61 11.32 37.12
CA TYR A 4 11.15 12.32 36.19
C TYR A 4 10.87 13.72 36.70
N ARG A 5 11.82 14.61 36.50
CA ARG A 5 11.68 16.03 36.80
C ARG A 5 11.61 16.84 35.51
N TYR A 6 10.70 17.83 35.45
CA TYR A 6 10.56 18.71 34.30
C TYR A 6 10.26 20.13 34.77
N ARG A 7 10.54 21.14 33.92
CA ARG A 7 10.14 22.50 34.16
C ARG A 7 8.73 22.73 33.62
N ASN A 8 7.86 23.36 34.41
CA ASN A 8 6.54 23.77 33.96
C ASN A 8 6.62 25.23 33.51
N HIS A 9 6.73 25.45 32.21
CA HIS A 9 6.81 26.81 31.63
C HIS A 9 5.45 27.49 31.53
N ALA A 10 4.34 26.81 31.76
CA ALA A 10 3.01 27.39 31.84
C ALA A 10 2.78 28.14 33.17
N GLU A 11 3.63 27.93 34.18
CA GLU A 11 3.55 28.62 35.49
C GLU A 11 4.59 29.74 35.61
N PRO A 12 4.25 30.85 36.29
CA PRO A 12 5.20 31.92 36.57
C PRO A 12 6.45 31.40 37.28
N GLY A 13 7.64 31.82 36.84
CA GLY A 13 8.91 31.36 37.38
C GLY A 13 9.38 29.99 36.93
N SER A 14 8.64 29.33 36.07
CA SER A 14 8.97 28.01 35.48
C SER A 14 9.45 26.99 36.54
N PRO A 15 8.62 26.66 37.54
CA PRO A 15 9.02 25.77 38.62
C PRO A 15 9.36 24.35 38.12
N MET A 16 10.28 23.70 38.85
CA MET A 16 10.53 22.26 38.64
C MET A 16 9.37 21.46 39.24
N ARG A 17 8.81 20.56 38.43
CA ARG A 17 7.78 19.59 38.82
C ARG A 17 8.31 18.17 38.67
N GLN A 18 7.74 17.26 39.42
CA GLN A 18 8.05 15.82 39.35
C GLN A 18 6.83 15.06 38.89
N ILE A 19 7.03 14.09 38.03
CA ILE A 19 6.02 13.11 37.64
C ILE A 19 6.54 11.72 37.95
N THR A 20 5.67 10.89 38.52
CA THR A 20 5.97 9.50 38.85
C THR A 20 5.06 8.59 38.02
N LEU A 21 5.66 7.64 37.30
CA LEU A 21 4.96 6.69 36.44
C LEU A 21 5.11 5.28 36.98
N SER A 22 4.02 4.50 36.96
CA SER A 22 4.02 3.11 37.42
C SER A 22 4.82 2.21 36.48
N VAL A 23 5.66 1.34 37.02
CA VAL A 23 6.37 0.29 36.26
C VAL A 23 5.39 -0.75 35.72
N LEU A 24 4.25 -0.95 36.37
CA LEU A 24 3.20 -1.88 35.90
C LEU A 24 2.53 -1.39 34.62
N GLU A 25 2.28 -0.07 34.52
CA GLU A 25 1.72 0.52 33.29
C GLU A 25 2.79 0.77 32.22
N TYR A 26 3.99 1.15 32.63
CA TYR A 26 5.12 1.46 31.77
C TYR A 26 6.31 0.56 32.08
N PRO A 27 6.31 -0.71 31.63
CA PRO A 27 7.29 -1.72 32.06
C PRO A 27 8.71 -1.46 31.55
N THR A 28 8.91 -0.52 30.65
CA THR A 28 10.24 -0.11 30.17
C THR A 28 10.44 1.39 30.31
N GLU A 29 11.70 1.80 30.52
CA GLU A 29 12.07 3.21 30.58
C GLU A 29 11.66 3.96 29.31
N SER A 30 11.77 3.35 28.14
CA SER A 30 11.37 3.93 26.88
C SER A 30 9.88 4.30 26.84
N LYS A 31 9.00 3.41 27.33
CA LYS A 31 7.56 3.68 27.42
C LYS A 31 7.25 4.78 28.43
N ALA A 32 7.93 4.77 29.56
CA ALA A 32 7.78 5.81 30.59
C ALA A 32 8.26 7.18 30.08
N ARG A 33 9.40 7.23 29.38
CA ARG A 33 9.91 8.48 28.76
C ARG A 33 8.97 9.01 27.68
N LEU A 34 8.39 8.16 26.85
CA LEU A 34 7.43 8.56 25.82
C LEU A 34 6.17 9.18 26.46
N ARG A 35 5.66 8.59 27.55
CA ARG A 35 4.54 9.12 28.30
C ARG A 35 4.87 10.48 28.92
N LEU A 36 6.04 10.60 29.53
CA LEU A 36 6.53 11.87 30.09
C LEU A 36 6.58 12.97 29.02
N GLN A 37 7.16 12.67 27.85
CA GLN A 37 7.27 13.64 26.75
C GLN A 37 5.91 14.14 26.27
N LYS A 38 4.91 13.24 26.16
CA LYS A 38 3.53 13.62 25.83
C LYS A 38 2.94 14.58 26.88
N GLU A 39 3.18 14.31 28.14
CA GLU A 39 2.65 15.12 29.24
C GLU A 39 3.33 16.50 29.31
N VAL A 40 4.64 16.54 29.18
CA VAL A 40 5.41 17.80 29.15
C VAL A 40 5.01 18.66 27.95
N LEU A 41 4.78 18.05 26.78
CA LEU A 41 4.29 18.73 25.59
C LEU A 41 2.88 19.31 25.81
N ARG A 42 1.99 18.55 26.46
CA ARG A 42 0.64 19.00 26.79
C ARG A 42 0.63 20.20 27.75
N ILE A 43 1.51 20.19 28.74
CA ILE A 43 1.59 21.25 29.78
C ILE A 43 2.24 22.52 29.23
N ASN A 44 3.36 22.38 28.53
CA ASN A 44 4.21 23.50 28.14
C ASN A 44 3.92 24.05 26.74
N GLY A 45 3.14 23.31 25.92
CA GLY A 45 2.91 23.65 24.53
C GLY A 45 4.12 23.38 23.61
N PRO A 46 3.93 23.45 22.30
CA PRO A 46 4.95 23.07 21.32
C PRO A 46 6.19 24.00 21.31
N GLU A 47 6.06 25.25 21.66
CA GLU A 47 7.18 26.21 21.62
C GLU A 47 8.14 26.05 22.80
N SER A 48 7.63 25.83 24.00
CA SER A 48 8.47 25.60 25.20
C SER A 48 9.17 24.22 25.16
N PHE A 49 8.58 23.24 24.45
CA PHE A 49 9.18 21.94 24.22
C PHE A 49 10.47 22.03 23.37
N ARG A 50 10.49 22.95 22.39
CA ARG A 50 11.68 23.19 21.54
C ARG A 50 12.91 23.61 22.31
N ALA A 51 12.74 24.28 23.44
CA ALA A 51 13.86 24.86 24.19
C ALA A 51 14.54 23.89 25.18
N HIS A 52 13.85 22.80 25.66
CA HIS A 52 14.32 22.10 26.87
C HIS A 52 14.21 20.56 26.83
N VAL A 53 13.51 19.94 25.88
CA VAL A 53 13.40 18.48 25.80
C VAL A 53 13.75 18.04 24.38
N LYS A 54 14.87 17.31 24.23
CA LYS A 54 15.21 16.72 22.94
C LYS A 54 14.13 15.69 22.55
N PRO A 55 13.43 15.87 21.41
CA PRO A 55 12.40 14.93 21.00
C PRO A 55 13.01 13.61 20.56
N THR A 56 12.35 12.50 20.89
CA THR A 56 12.70 11.18 20.37
C THR A 56 11.96 10.88 19.07
N LEU A 57 12.42 9.88 18.32
CA LEU A 57 11.71 9.43 17.13
C LEU A 57 10.30 8.91 17.46
N GLY A 58 10.09 8.35 18.65
CA GLY A 58 8.78 7.90 19.11
C GLY A 58 7.74 9.01 19.16
N VAL A 59 8.13 10.24 19.57
CA VAL A 59 7.23 11.41 19.55
C VAL A 59 6.79 11.74 18.12
N VAL A 60 7.71 11.69 17.17
CA VAL A 60 7.40 11.92 15.75
C VAL A 60 6.46 10.84 15.20
N ILE A 61 6.70 9.58 15.54
CA ILE A 61 5.86 8.45 15.11
C ILE A 61 4.44 8.60 15.65
N GLU A 62 4.28 8.89 16.93
CA GLU A 62 2.96 9.05 17.54
C GLU A 62 2.21 10.25 16.96
N LYS A 63 2.92 11.36 16.74
CA LYS A 63 2.32 12.53 16.09
C LYS A 63 1.90 12.19 14.65
N LEU A 64 2.73 11.49 13.88
CA LEU A 64 2.37 11.04 12.53
C LEU A 64 1.12 10.15 12.56
N LYS A 65 1.06 9.18 13.47
CA LYS A 65 -0.10 8.29 13.62
C LYS A 65 -1.38 9.06 13.93
N ALA A 66 -1.28 10.09 14.76
CA ALA A 66 -2.42 10.94 15.12
C ALA A 66 -2.85 11.83 13.94
N ASP A 67 -1.92 12.57 13.34
CA ASP A 67 -2.18 13.50 12.24
C ASP A 67 -2.77 12.77 11.01
N GLU A 68 -2.26 11.58 10.70
CA GLU A 68 -2.72 10.74 9.56
C GLU A 68 -3.82 9.73 9.98
N ARG A 69 -4.36 9.82 11.18
CA ARG A 69 -5.51 9.06 11.69
C ARG A 69 -5.33 7.53 11.53
N PHE A 70 -4.15 7.02 11.85
CA PHE A 70 -3.82 5.59 11.66
C PHE A 70 -4.82 4.67 12.36
N GLU A 71 -5.16 4.95 13.60
CA GLU A 71 -6.05 4.11 14.39
C GLU A 71 -7.45 4.03 13.77
N ASP A 72 -8.03 5.17 13.41
CA ASP A 72 -9.33 5.26 12.76
C ASP A 72 -9.35 4.42 11.47
N ILE A 73 -8.32 4.63 10.60
CA ILE A 73 -8.25 3.94 9.31
C ILE A 73 -8.07 2.43 9.48
N LEU A 74 -7.25 1.99 10.43
CA LEU A 74 -7.00 0.56 10.66
C LEU A 74 -8.20 -0.16 11.27
N GLN A 75 -8.97 0.53 12.10
CA GLN A 75 -10.18 -0.03 12.76
C GLN A 75 -11.43 0.04 11.89
N MET A 76 -11.38 0.69 10.72
CA MET A 76 -12.54 0.76 9.83
C MET A 76 -13.09 -0.65 9.51
N PRO A 77 -14.40 -0.89 9.66
CA PRO A 77 -14.98 -2.18 9.34
C PRO A 77 -14.95 -2.45 7.82
N PRO A 78 -14.98 -3.72 7.39
CA PRO A 78 -15.15 -4.06 5.99
C PRO A 78 -16.47 -3.48 5.43
N GLY A 79 -16.40 -2.89 4.24
CA GLY A 79 -17.52 -2.19 3.59
C GLY A 79 -17.51 -0.69 3.79
N SER A 80 -16.66 -0.15 4.67
CA SER A 80 -16.51 1.30 4.85
C SER A 80 -15.78 1.94 3.68
N GLU A 81 -16.14 3.19 3.39
CA GLU A 81 -15.38 4.04 2.47
C GLU A 81 -14.24 4.74 3.21
N VAL A 82 -13.04 4.65 2.65
CA VAL A 82 -11.87 5.36 3.19
C VAL A 82 -12.02 6.85 2.83
N PRO A 83 -11.84 7.78 3.77
CA PRO A 83 -11.91 9.21 3.50
C PRO A 83 -11.03 9.61 2.32
N PRO A 84 -11.48 10.53 1.45
CA PRO A 84 -10.72 10.94 0.27
C PRO A 84 -9.43 11.70 0.64
N ASP A 85 -9.44 12.36 1.80
CA ASP A 85 -8.33 13.13 2.31
C ASP A 85 -7.51 12.27 3.27
N GLY A 86 -6.24 12.08 2.97
CA GLY A 86 -5.32 11.32 3.80
C GLY A 86 -4.73 10.08 3.14
N LEU A 87 -4.06 9.26 3.94
CA LEU A 87 -3.41 8.05 3.47
C LEU A 87 -4.41 6.92 3.23
N SER A 88 -4.20 6.18 2.14
CA SER A 88 -5.03 4.99 1.87
C SER A 88 -4.84 3.92 2.95
N TYR A 89 -5.86 3.08 3.18
CA TYR A 89 -5.78 1.95 4.10
C TYR A 89 -4.53 1.08 3.90
N SER A 90 -4.19 0.77 2.65
CA SER A 90 -3.00 -0.04 2.34
C SER A 90 -1.69 0.63 2.71
N THR A 91 -1.62 1.97 2.61
CA THR A 91 -0.46 2.75 3.01
C THR A 91 -0.31 2.77 4.53
N VAL A 92 -1.40 3.05 5.25
CA VAL A 92 -1.41 3.06 6.72
C VAL A 92 -1.06 1.69 7.28
N ALA A 93 -1.65 0.62 6.75
CA ALA A 93 -1.34 -0.76 7.16
C ALA A 93 0.13 -1.13 6.89
N GLY A 94 0.67 -0.71 5.74
CA GLY A 94 2.09 -0.90 5.41
C GLY A 94 3.01 -0.12 6.34
N TYR A 95 2.73 1.15 6.58
CA TYR A 95 3.51 2.00 7.50
C TYR A 95 3.44 1.46 8.93
N SER A 96 2.24 1.14 9.43
CA SER A 96 2.05 0.55 10.76
C SER A 96 2.90 -0.72 10.91
N SER A 97 2.88 -1.61 9.91
CA SER A 97 3.70 -2.83 9.94
C SER A 97 5.21 -2.54 9.99
N TYR A 98 5.71 -1.57 9.21
CA TYR A 98 7.13 -1.20 9.21
C TYR A 98 7.53 -0.50 10.51
N LEU A 99 6.66 0.36 11.04
CA LEU A 99 6.88 1.04 12.31
C LEU A 99 6.98 0.01 13.44
N THR A 100 5.93 -0.77 13.64
CA THR A 100 5.83 -1.68 14.80
C THR A 100 6.88 -2.81 14.76
N LYS A 101 7.14 -3.37 13.56
CA LYS A 101 8.05 -4.53 13.46
C LYS A 101 9.52 -4.15 13.39
N HIS A 102 9.85 -2.96 12.88
CA HIS A 102 11.24 -2.65 12.55
C HIS A 102 11.73 -1.34 13.15
N ILE A 103 10.98 -0.24 13.03
CA ILE A 103 11.47 1.09 13.41
C ILE A 103 11.33 1.32 14.91
N GLU A 104 10.13 1.15 15.47
CA GLU A 104 9.83 1.44 16.88
C GLU A 104 10.71 0.62 17.85
N PRO A 105 10.90 -0.70 17.67
CA PRO A 105 11.67 -1.49 18.63
C PRO A 105 13.12 -1.03 18.78
N ARG A 106 13.68 -0.40 17.74
CA ARG A 106 15.08 0.05 17.74
C ARG A 106 15.25 1.53 17.98
N TRP A 107 14.30 2.38 17.51
CA TRP A 107 14.54 3.81 17.34
C TRP A 107 13.58 4.70 18.13
N SER A 108 12.46 4.19 18.66
CA SER A 108 11.44 5.04 19.30
C SER A 108 11.96 5.84 20.48
N SER A 109 12.89 5.29 21.27
CA SER A 109 13.47 5.95 22.46
C SER A 109 14.70 6.81 22.14
N VAL A 110 15.18 6.78 20.89
CA VAL A 110 16.41 7.50 20.50
C VAL A 110 16.07 8.96 20.20
N PHE A 111 16.84 9.89 20.71
CA PHE A 111 16.68 11.31 20.41
C PHE A 111 16.97 11.57 18.93
N LEU A 112 16.21 12.44 18.29
CA LEU A 112 16.37 12.77 16.86
C LEU A 112 17.79 13.24 16.53
N THR A 113 18.39 14.02 17.41
CA THR A 113 19.78 14.56 17.28
C THR A 113 20.85 13.46 17.29
N ASP A 114 20.55 12.31 17.92
CA ASP A 114 21.48 11.21 18.11
C ASP A 114 21.37 10.17 16.99
N ILE A 115 20.36 10.26 16.17
CA ILE A 115 20.17 9.39 15.02
C ILE A 115 21.08 9.84 13.87
N LYS A 116 22.19 9.13 13.69
CA LYS A 116 23.16 9.42 12.62
C LYS A 116 22.85 8.56 11.39
N PRO A 117 23.01 9.12 10.16
CA PRO A 117 22.75 8.39 8.90
C PRO A 117 23.51 7.06 8.81
N LEU A 118 24.74 7.01 9.30
CA LEU A 118 25.56 5.80 9.29
C LEU A 118 24.89 4.66 10.10
N HIS A 119 24.44 4.95 11.31
CA HIS A 119 23.79 3.95 12.16
C HIS A 119 22.50 3.42 11.54
N VAL A 120 21.68 4.29 10.95
CA VAL A 120 20.46 3.89 10.23
C VAL A 120 20.81 3.06 9.00
N SER A 121 21.84 3.44 8.23
CA SER A 121 22.30 2.70 7.05
C SER A 121 22.74 1.28 7.40
N GLU A 122 23.57 1.13 8.45
CA GLU A 122 24.05 -0.17 8.93
C GLU A 122 22.89 -1.04 9.42
N TRP A 123 22.00 -0.46 10.21
CA TRP A 123 20.81 -1.17 10.70
C TRP A 123 19.92 -1.66 9.57
N VAL A 124 19.54 -0.80 8.61
CA VAL A 124 18.69 -1.20 7.48
C VAL A 124 19.36 -2.28 6.64
N LYS A 125 20.69 -2.20 6.41
CA LYS A 125 21.43 -3.23 5.65
C LYS A 125 21.39 -4.60 6.35
N LYS A 126 21.43 -4.64 7.68
CA LYS A 126 21.42 -5.88 8.49
C LYS A 126 20.04 -6.54 8.59
N LEU A 127 18.92 -5.85 8.29
CA LEU A 127 17.60 -6.45 8.33
C LEU A 127 17.51 -7.66 7.38
N PRO A 128 16.93 -8.80 7.80
CA PRO A 128 16.77 -9.99 6.95
C PRO A 128 15.60 -9.84 5.97
N LEU A 129 15.63 -8.77 5.16
CA LEU A 129 14.54 -8.35 4.27
C LEU A 129 15.03 -8.16 2.83
N SER A 130 14.10 -8.20 1.88
CA SER A 130 14.42 -7.90 0.49
C SER A 130 14.94 -6.47 0.32
N PRO A 131 15.80 -6.20 -0.67
CA PRO A 131 16.28 -4.85 -0.94
C PRO A 131 15.13 -3.84 -1.12
N LYS A 132 14.04 -4.24 -1.79
CA LYS A 132 12.87 -3.40 -1.99
C LYS A 132 12.19 -3.04 -0.66
N THR A 133 11.98 -4.00 0.23
CA THR A 133 11.40 -3.76 1.56
C THR A 133 12.30 -2.85 2.41
N LYS A 134 13.63 -3.05 2.36
CA LYS A 134 14.60 -2.13 2.99
C LYS A 134 14.46 -0.71 2.44
N GLY A 135 14.23 -0.57 1.12
CA GLY A 135 13.95 0.71 0.48
C GLY A 135 12.70 1.39 1.03
N HIS A 136 11.62 0.64 1.25
CA HIS A 136 10.37 1.18 1.84
C HIS A 136 10.58 1.62 3.30
N ILE A 137 11.30 0.83 4.11
CA ILE A 137 11.64 1.20 5.49
C ILE A 137 12.49 2.49 5.51
N ARG A 138 13.49 2.59 4.63
CA ARG A 138 14.30 3.81 4.49
C ARG A 138 13.45 5.02 4.08
N ALA A 139 12.52 4.85 3.14
CA ALA A 139 11.63 5.91 2.69
C ALA A 139 10.69 6.39 3.81
N LEU A 140 10.14 5.47 4.60
CA LEU A 140 9.34 5.81 5.79
C LEU A 140 10.18 6.55 6.83
N PHE A 141 11.40 6.10 7.08
CA PHE A 141 12.32 6.77 8.00
C PHE A 141 12.68 8.20 7.53
N HIS A 142 12.86 8.37 6.22
CA HIS A 142 13.06 9.68 5.61
C HIS A 142 11.84 10.60 5.83
N MET A 143 10.64 10.09 5.60
CA MET A 143 9.41 10.85 5.83
C MET A 143 9.25 11.26 7.30
N LEU A 144 9.60 10.40 8.26
CA LEU A 144 9.58 10.75 9.69
C LEU A 144 10.48 11.95 9.99
N PHE A 145 11.68 12.00 9.38
CA PHE A 145 12.60 13.12 9.54
C PHE A 145 12.07 14.39 8.86
N GLU A 146 11.48 14.29 7.67
CA GLU A 146 10.81 15.44 7.02
C GLU A 146 9.69 16.01 7.88
N ARG A 147 8.84 15.14 8.45
CA ARG A 147 7.78 15.56 9.37
C ARG A 147 8.36 16.20 10.65
N ALA A 148 9.42 15.64 11.22
CA ALA A 148 10.08 16.22 12.39
C ALA A 148 10.63 17.62 12.09
N MET A 149 11.24 17.83 10.93
CA MET A 149 11.72 19.14 10.48
C MET A 149 10.55 20.11 10.23
N LEU A 150 9.51 19.68 9.51
CA LEU A 150 8.31 20.48 9.26
C LEU A 150 7.62 20.93 10.55
N TRP A 151 7.54 20.06 11.54
CA TRP A 151 6.93 20.38 12.85
C TRP A 151 7.87 21.17 13.78
N GLY A 152 9.10 21.47 13.32
CA GLY A 152 10.12 22.17 14.09
C GLY A 152 10.63 21.40 15.32
N LEU A 153 10.49 20.07 15.31
CA LEU A 153 11.06 19.18 16.33
C LEU A 153 12.54 18.91 16.09
N LEU A 154 13.02 19.18 14.90
CA LEU A 154 14.40 19.02 14.48
C LEU A 154 14.80 20.20 13.59
N ASP A 155 15.77 20.97 14.04
CA ASP A 155 16.30 22.10 13.29
C ASP A 155 17.52 21.66 12.45
N LEU A 156 17.22 21.27 11.21
CA LEU A 156 18.23 20.89 10.22
C LEU A 156 17.86 21.49 8.86
N GLN A 157 18.87 21.95 8.12
CA GLN A 157 18.66 22.45 6.74
C GLN A 157 18.41 21.35 5.73
N ARG A 158 18.81 20.12 6.03
CA ARG A 158 18.70 18.98 5.14
C ARG A 158 18.40 17.69 5.89
N ASN A 159 17.53 16.86 5.30
CA ASN A 159 17.20 15.56 5.86
C ASN A 159 18.42 14.61 5.79
N PRO A 160 18.98 14.17 6.94
CA PRO A 160 20.20 13.35 6.93
C PRO A 160 19.98 11.96 6.33
N ILE A 161 18.72 11.48 6.26
CA ILE A 161 18.39 10.16 5.71
C ILE A 161 18.52 10.10 4.18
N GLU A 162 18.57 11.25 3.49
CA GLU A 162 18.88 11.34 2.07
C GLU A 162 20.25 10.75 1.72
N LEU A 163 21.21 10.84 2.63
CA LEU A 163 22.57 10.31 2.44
C LEU A 163 22.61 8.79 2.37
N ILE A 164 21.55 8.11 2.81
CA ILE A 164 21.50 6.65 2.85
C ILE A 164 21.13 6.12 1.46
N LYS A 165 22.09 5.50 0.81
CA LYS A 165 21.90 4.80 -0.47
C LYS A 165 21.87 3.30 -0.26
N LEU A 166 20.80 2.65 -0.73
CA LEU A 166 20.61 1.20 -0.68
C LEU A 166 20.70 0.63 -2.10
N LYS A 167 21.58 -0.35 -2.30
CA LYS A 167 21.72 -1.01 -3.61
C LYS A 167 20.57 -1.99 -3.84
N GLY A 168 20.17 -2.14 -5.08
CA GLY A 168 19.19 -3.17 -5.51
C GLY A 168 17.73 -2.89 -5.19
N THR A 169 17.38 -1.71 -4.65
CA THR A 169 16.00 -1.36 -4.29
C THR A 169 15.08 -1.19 -5.50
N SER A 170 15.62 -0.77 -6.64
CA SER A 170 14.90 -0.60 -7.90
C SER A 170 15.02 -1.80 -8.84
N ARG A 171 15.89 -2.77 -8.52
CA ARG A 171 16.09 -3.94 -9.40
C ARG A 171 14.88 -4.85 -9.33
N ARG A 172 14.27 -5.12 -10.48
CA ARG A 172 13.23 -6.13 -10.61
C ARG A 172 13.87 -7.52 -10.48
N LEU A 173 13.52 -8.25 -9.44
CA LEU A 173 14.08 -9.57 -9.15
C LEU A 173 13.41 -10.71 -9.96
N ARG A 174 12.22 -10.47 -10.51
CA ARG A 174 11.42 -11.49 -11.22
C ARG A 174 10.85 -10.89 -12.50
N ARG A 175 10.93 -11.64 -13.60
CA ARG A 175 10.16 -11.32 -14.80
C ARG A 175 8.68 -11.60 -14.54
N PRO A 176 7.75 -10.79 -15.07
CA PRO A 176 6.33 -11.12 -15.01
C PRO A 176 6.10 -12.44 -15.74
N HIS A 177 5.23 -13.24 -15.19
CA HIS A 177 4.71 -14.40 -15.91
C HIS A 177 3.58 -13.94 -16.84
N ILE A 178 3.57 -14.42 -18.05
CA ILE A 178 2.53 -14.17 -19.07
C ILE A 178 1.88 -15.52 -19.34
N ILE A 179 0.57 -15.57 -19.38
CA ILE A 179 -0.21 -16.78 -19.65
C ILE A 179 -0.44 -16.84 -21.16
N THR A 180 -0.12 -17.98 -21.78
CA THR A 180 -0.49 -18.22 -23.19
C THR A 180 -1.99 -18.49 -23.32
N PRO A 181 -2.59 -18.29 -24.52
CA PRO A 181 -4.00 -18.57 -24.75
C PRO A 181 -4.41 -20.00 -24.34
N GLU A 182 -3.58 -21.00 -24.65
CA GLU A 182 -3.83 -22.41 -24.33
C GLU A 182 -3.87 -22.60 -22.81
N LYS A 183 -2.90 -22.05 -22.08
CA LYS A 183 -2.86 -22.13 -20.63
C LYS A 183 -3.99 -21.35 -19.96
N PHE A 184 -4.46 -20.27 -20.60
CA PHE A 184 -5.65 -19.58 -20.10
C PHE A 184 -6.92 -20.41 -20.30
N GLN A 185 -7.06 -21.10 -21.44
CA GLN A 185 -8.16 -22.05 -21.67
C GLN A 185 -8.16 -23.19 -20.65
N GLU A 186 -7.00 -23.82 -20.39
CA GLU A 186 -6.85 -24.80 -19.31
C GLU A 186 -7.31 -24.25 -17.97
N LEU A 187 -6.91 -23.02 -17.63
CA LEU A 187 -7.25 -22.38 -16.37
C LEU A 187 -8.76 -22.18 -16.22
N ILE A 188 -9.42 -21.57 -17.23
CA ILE A 188 -10.86 -21.28 -17.14
C ILE A 188 -11.70 -22.56 -17.17
N ALA A 189 -11.20 -23.64 -17.74
CA ALA A 189 -11.88 -24.94 -17.73
C ALA A 189 -11.96 -25.55 -16.31
N ILE A 190 -10.95 -25.32 -15.47
CA ILE A 190 -10.88 -25.87 -14.10
C ILE A 190 -11.33 -24.89 -13.02
N LEU A 191 -11.54 -23.61 -13.36
CA LEU A 191 -12.07 -22.62 -12.42
C LEU A 191 -13.60 -22.73 -12.32
N GLU A 192 -14.09 -22.72 -11.10
CA GLU A 192 -15.53 -22.60 -10.81
C GLU A 192 -15.97 -21.14 -10.82
N GLU A 193 -17.31 -20.91 -10.96
CA GLU A 193 -17.86 -19.58 -10.78
C GLU A 193 -17.86 -19.16 -9.29
N PRO A 194 -17.63 -17.91 -8.98
CA PRO A 194 -17.44 -16.75 -9.87
C PRO A 194 -15.98 -16.54 -10.33
N TYR A 195 -15.03 -17.39 -9.94
CA TYR A 195 -13.59 -17.19 -10.14
C TYR A 195 -13.21 -17.27 -11.63
N ARG A 196 -13.91 -18.10 -12.40
CA ARG A 196 -13.78 -18.17 -13.86
C ARG A 196 -14.09 -16.83 -14.52
N THR A 197 -15.26 -16.29 -14.26
CA THR A 197 -15.68 -15.00 -14.81
C THR A 197 -14.78 -13.85 -14.31
N MET A 198 -14.33 -13.87 -13.04
CA MET A 198 -13.34 -12.91 -12.53
C MET A 198 -12.02 -12.95 -13.31
N ALA A 199 -11.51 -14.14 -13.63
CA ALA A 199 -10.26 -14.30 -14.40
C ALA A 199 -10.43 -13.76 -15.83
N ILE A 200 -11.56 -14.03 -16.47
CA ILE A 200 -11.88 -13.52 -17.82
C ILE A 200 -11.96 -11.97 -17.77
N VAL A 201 -12.68 -11.39 -16.81
CA VAL A 201 -12.73 -9.93 -16.64
C VAL A 201 -11.33 -9.36 -16.46
N ALA A 202 -10.51 -9.95 -15.58
CA ALA A 202 -9.17 -9.45 -15.31
C ALA A 202 -8.24 -9.48 -16.54
N ILE A 203 -8.33 -10.50 -17.37
CA ILE A 203 -7.49 -10.63 -18.57
C ILE A 203 -8.00 -9.79 -19.74
N CYS A 204 -9.32 -9.65 -19.91
CA CYS A 204 -9.91 -8.86 -21.00
C CYS A 204 -9.83 -7.34 -20.77
N THR A 205 -9.76 -6.89 -19.52
CA THR A 205 -9.76 -5.46 -19.17
C THR A 205 -8.44 -4.94 -18.62
N GLY A 206 -7.54 -5.85 -18.21
CA GLY A 206 -6.32 -5.47 -17.50
C GLY A 206 -6.55 -4.78 -16.15
N LEU A 207 -7.75 -4.84 -15.58
CA LEU A 207 -8.11 -4.28 -14.26
C LEU A 207 -7.18 -4.82 -13.16
N ARG A 208 -6.88 -3.97 -12.17
CA ARG A 208 -6.26 -4.45 -10.94
C ARG A 208 -7.26 -5.28 -10.15
N VAL A 209 -6.81 -6.28 -9.40
CA VAL A 209 -7.74 -7.12 -8.61
C VAL A 209 -8.63 -6.30 -7.69
N SER A 210 -8.13 -5.22 -7.10
CA SER A 210 -8.93 -4.31 -6.27
C SER A 210 -10.07 -3.64 -7.04
N GLU A 211 -9.87 -3.36 -8.32
CA GLU A 211 -10.86 -2.76 -9.23
C GLU A 211 -11.87 -3.83 -9.70
N VAL A 212 -11.40 -5.05 -10.05
CA VAL A 212 -12.30 -6.19 -10.37
C VAL A 212 -13.26 -6.48 -9.21
N LEU A 213 -12.73 -6.53 -7.98
CA LEU A 213 -13.51 -6.83 -6.79
C LEU A 213 -14.43 -5.67 -6.34
N ALA A 214 -14.19 -4.47 -6.85
CA ALA A 214 -15.01 -3.30 -6.60
C ALA A 214 -16.00 -2.99 -7.73
N LEU A 215 -15.93 -3.74 -8.84
CA LEU A 215 -16.77 -3.47 -10.00
C LEU A 215 -18.26 -3.67 -9.65
N ARG A 216 -19.07 -2.72 -10.12
CA ARG A 216 -20.52 -2.69 -9.88
C ARG A 216 -21.25 -2.64 -11.22
N TRP A 217 -22.48 -3.16 -11.24
CA TRP A 217 -23.30 -3.16 -12.44
C TRP A 217 -23.63 -1.74 -12.92
N GLU A 218 -23.78 -0.81 -11.99
CA GLU A 218 -24.02 0.62 -12.27
C GLU A 218 -22.84 1.31 -12.99
N HIS A 219 -21.66 0.70 -12.97
CA HIS A 219 -20.46 1.20 -13.64
C HIS A 219 -20.22 0.57 -15.02
N ILE A 220 -21.16 -0.25 -15.52
CA ILE A 220 -21.07 -0.89 -16.83
C ILE A 220 -22.18 -0.38 -17.71
N ASP A 221 -21.82 0.47 -18.66
CA ASP A 221 -22.75 0.95 -19.68
C ASP A 221 -22.67 0.05 -20.91
N PHE A 222 -23.63 -0.87 -21.00
CA PHE A 222 -23.72 -1.80 -22.14
C PHE A 222 -24.16 -1.10 -23.43
N SER A 223 -24.85 0.04 -23.33
CA SER A 223 -25.31 0.79 -24.51
C SER A 223 -24.20 1.63 -25.12
N ALA A 224 -23.37 2.25 -24.28
CA ALA A 224 -22.18 2.97 -24.73
C ALA A 224 -20.98 2.04 -24.97
N GLY A 225 -21.04 0.77 -24.53
CA GLY A 225 -19.92 -0.17 -24.63
C GLY A 225 -18.73 0.23 -23.74
N LEU A 226 -18.98 0.65 -22.49
CA LEU A 226 -17.96 1.19 -21.60
C LEU A 226 -18.05 0.61 -20.18
N ILE A 227 -16.91 0.46 -19.52
CA ILE A 227 -16.78 0.17 -18.09
C ILE A 227 -16.12 1.37 -17.40
N LEU A 228 -16.79 1.95 -16.39
CA LEU A 228 -16.27 3.03 -15.58
C LEU A 228 -15.54 2.49 -14.36
N VAL A 229 -14.25 2.82 -14.22
CA VAL A 229 -13.44 2.36 -13.08
C VAL A 229 -13.31 3.48 -12.06
N GLN A 230 -14.14 3.50 -11.04
CA GLN A 230 -14.24 4.60 -10.07
C GLN A 230 -13.70 4.26 -8.69
N GLN A 231 -13.60 2.99 -8.37
CA GLN A 231 -13.27 2.53 -7.02
C GLN A 231 -12.43 1.25 -7.02
N GLY A 232 -11.78 1.00 -5.89
CA GLY A 232 -11.07 -0.24 -5.62
C GLY A 232 -11.33 -0.73 -4.19
N VAL A 233 -11.26 -2.04 -3.98
CA VAL A 233 -11.42 -2.65 -2.65
C VAL A 233 -10.08 -3.21 -2.18
N VAL A 234 -9.64 -2.79 -1.00
CA VAL A 234 -8.45 -3.31 -0.33
C VAL A 234 -8.82 -3.80 1.06
N SER A 235 -8.61 -5.08 1.32
CA SER A 235 -8.98 -5.72 2.60
C SER A 235 -10.44 -5.46 2.99
N GLY A 236 -11.34 -5.48 2.01
CA GLY A 236 -12.77 -5.26 2.20
C GLY A 236 -13.20 -3.79 2.34
N ARG A 237 -12.29 -2.83 2.32
CA ARG A 237 -12.59 -1.39 2.39
C ARG A 237 -12.58 -0.78 1.00
N ILE A 238 -13.58 0.05 0.74
CA ILE A 238 -13.76 0.72 -0.55
C ILE A 238 -12.96 2.01 -0.51
N GLY A 239 -12.12 2.23 -1.52
CA GLY A 239 -11.39 3.47 -1.72
C GLY A 239 -11.58 3.99 -3.14
N LYS A 240 -11.53 5.31 -3.29
CA LYS A 240 -11.45 5.91 -4.63
C LYS A 240 -10.17 5.44 -5.32
N VAL A 241 -10.20 5.34 -6.63
CA VAL A 241 -8.98 5.06 -7.41
C VAL A 241 -7.94 6.16 -7.18
N LYS A 242 -6.67 5.77 -7.09
CA LYS A 242 -5.57 6.60 -6.55
C LYS A 242 -5.20 7.83 -7.37
N THR A 243 -5.67 7.96 -8.61
CA THR A 243 -5.31 9.08 -9.50
C THR A 243 -6.49 9.44 -10.39
N GLU A 244 -6.58 10.70 -10.81
CA GLU A 244 -7.55 11.13 -11.84
C GLU A 244 -7.43 10.31 -13.13
N ALA A 245 -6.21 9.92 -13.52
CA ALA A 245 -5.95 8.98 -14.61
C ALA A 245 -6.50 7.55 -14.38
N SER A 246 -7.02 7.25 -13.21
CA SER A 246 -7.65 5.96 -12.88
C SER A 246 -9.18 6.01 -12.93
N ASN A 247 -9.74 7.20 -13.09
CA ASN A 247 -11.17 7.41 -13.35
C ASN A 247 -11.43 7.30 -14.87
N ASP A 248 -10.98 6.18 -15.45
CA ASP A 248 -10.94 5.99 -16.90
C ASP A 248 -12.01 5.01 -17.35
N GLU A 249 -12.51 5.26 -18.52
CA GLU A 249 -13.40 4.39 -19.28
C GLU A 249 -12.58 3.28 -19.95
N ILE A 250 -13.06 2.04 -19.84
CA ILE A 250 -12.52 0.89 -20.56
C ILE A 250 -13.52 0.50 -21.64
N PRO A 251 -13.12 0.40 -22.90
CA PRO A 251 -13.98 -0.13 -23.96
C PRO A 251 -14.44 -1.56 -23.62
N LEU A 252 -15.71 -1.80 -23.80
CA LEU A 252 -16.35 -3.11 -23.62
C LEU A 252 -16.60 -3.74 -24.98
N ASP A 253 -15.79 -4.75 -25.32
CA ASP A 253 -15.97 -5.54 -26.54
C ASP A 253 -17.34 -6.22 -26.55
N PRO A 254 -18.06 -6.30 -27.70
CA PRO A 254 -19.40 -6.91 -27.79
C PRO A 254 -19.47 -8.36 -27.31
N VAL A 255 -18.45 -9.18 -27.59
CA VAL A 255 -18.42 -10.61 -27.15
C VAL A 255 -18.23 -10.66 -25.64
N PHE A 256 -17.36 -9.82 -25.12
CA PHE A 256 -17.16 -9.72 -23.67
C PHE A 256 -18.38 -9.11 -22.96
N ALA A 257 -19.09 -8.16 -23.59
CA ALA A 257 -20.36 -7.62 -23.09
C ALA A 257 -21.42 -8.73 -22.94
N GLN A 258 -21.54 -9.61 -23.95
CA GLN A 258 -22.48 -10.71 -23.90
C GLN A 258 -22.17 -11.70 -22.77
N LEU A 259 -20.90 -11.99 -22.50
CA LEU A 259 -20.48 -12.80 -21.37
C LEU A 259 -20.90 -12.14 -20.04
N LEU A 260 -20.68 -10.84 -19.88
CA LEU A 260 -21.09 -10.12 -18.69
C LEU A 260 -22.61 -10.04 -18.52
N LEU A 261 -23.36 -9.90 -19.61
CA LEU A 261 -24.83 -9.96 -19.57
C LEU A 261 -25.32 -11.32 -19.12
N THR A 262 -24.73 -12.41 -19.61
CA THR A 262 -25.01 -13.78 -19.19
C THR A 262 -24.71 -13.97 -17.69
N TRP A 263 -23.55 -13.49 -17.24
CA TRP A 263 -23.19 -13.51 -15.82
C TRP A 263 -24.08 -12.63 -14.96
N ARG A 264 -24.56 -11.51 -15.48
CA ARG A 264 -25.46 -10.59 -14.79
C ARG A 264 -26.77 -11.25 -14.44
N GLY A 265 -27.36 -12.01 -15.37
CA GLY A 265 -28.72 -12.50 -15.23
C GLY A 265 -29.70 -11.35 -14.99
N ASN A 266 -30.54 -11.48 -13.95
CA ASN A 266 -31.53 -10.48 -13.59
C ASN A 266 -31.01 -9.38 -12.65
N ARG A 267 -29.73 -9.36 -12.32
CA ARG A 267 -29.12 -8.36 -11.42
C ARG A 267 -28.95 -7.01 -12.15
N THR A 268 -29.52 -5.95 -11.63
CA THR A 268 -29.43 -4.61 -12.23
C THR A 268 -28.49 -3.68 -11.49
N SER A 269 -28.14 -4.00 -10.25
CA SER A 269 -27.32 -3.16 -9.37
C SER A 269 -26.44 -3.99 -8.44
N GLY A 270 -25.51 -3.32 -7.75
CA GLY A 270 -24.62 -3.92 -6.77
C GLY A 270 -23.34 -4.48 -7.36
N LEU A 271 -22.55 -5.18 -6.55
CA LEU A 271 -21.27 -5.76 -6.98
C LEU A 271 -21.48 -6.77 -8.11
N VAL A 272 -20.57 -6.73 -9.10
CA VAL A 272 -20.52 -7.75 -10.16
C VAL A 272 -20.13 -9.11 -9.59
N PHE A 273 -19.27 -9.11 -8.57
CA PHE A 273 -18.77 -10.30 -7.87
C PHE A 273 -18.97 -10.21 -6.36
N PRO A 274 -20.21 -10.33 -5.86
CA PRO A 274 -20.44 -10.43 -4.43
C PRO A 274 -20.02 -11.81 -3.91
N SER A 275 -19.42 -11.86 -2.72
CA SER A 275 -19.16 -13.12 -2.03
C SER A 275 -20.49 -13.82 -1.71
N HIS A 276 -20.61 -15.08 -2.09
CA HIS A 276 -21.80 -15.89 -1.80
C HIS A 276 -22.04 -16.11 -0.29
N VAL A 277 -21.00 -15.93 0.54
CA VAL A 277 -21.12 -16.09 2.00
C VAL A 277 -21.54 -14.79 2.67
N THR A 278 -21.01 -13.65 2.24
CA THR A 278 -21.16 -12.37 2.97
C THR A 278 -21.92 -11.30 2.18
N GLY A 279 -22.15 -11.49 0.89
CA GLY A 279 -22.68 -10.45 -0.01
C GLY A 279 -21.72 -9.28 -0.28
N ARG A 280 -20.57 -9.24 0.40
CA ARG A 280 -19.54 -8.19 0.27
C ARG A 280 -18.47 -8.57 -0.76
N SER A 281 -17.56 -7.64 -1.04
CA SER A 281 -16.39 -7.94 -1.87
C SER A 281 -15.54 -9.07 -1.29
N TYR A 282 -14.98 -9.91 -2.16
CA TYR A 282 -13.98 -10.90 -1.77
C TYR A 282 -12.69 -10.26 -1.28
N HIS A 283 -11.91 -11.02 -0.51
CA HIS A 283 -10.56 -10.62 -0.11
C HIS A 283 -9.55 -11.17 -1.12
N ALA A 284 -8.87 -10.27 -1.84
CA ALA A 284 -7.93 -10.64 -2.93
C ALA A 284 -6.85 -11.64 -2.49
N GLY A 285 -6.30 -11.47 -1.29
CA GLY A 285 -5.27 -12.38 -0.76
C GLY A 285 -5.80 -13.81 -0.50
N ILE A 286 -7.05 -13.92 -0.04
CA ILE A 286 -7.70 -15.23 0.18
C ILE A 286 -7.96 -15.91 -1.17
N LEU A 287 -8.49 -15.18 -2.16
CA LEU A 287 -8.68 -15.70 -3.52
C LEU A 287 -7.34 -16.16 -4.13
N GLN A 288 -6.29 -15.37 -3.94
CA GLN A 288 -4.96 -15.72 -4.40
C GLN A 288 -4.46 -17.03 -3.78
N GLN A 289 -4.58 -17.15 -2.46
CA GLN A 289 -4.02 -18.28 -1.71
C GLN A 289 -4.83 -19.57 -1.88
N LYS A 290 -6.16 -19.44 -1.88
CA LYS A 290 -7.06 -20.61 -1.85
C LYS A 290 -7.57 -21.04 -3.21
N ILE A 291 -7.57 -20.15 -4.21
CA ILE A 291 -8.13 -20.43 -5.53
C ILE A 291 -7.06 -20.36 -6.61
N LEU A 292 -6.53 -19.15 -6.91
CA LEU A 292 -5.63 -18.98 -8.05
C LEU A 292 -4.29 -19.71 -7.91
N GLY A 293 -3.71 -19.70 -6.71
CA GLY A 293 -2.43 -20.36 -6.46
C GLY A 293 -2.50 -21.88 -6.71
N PRO A 294 -3.43 -22.60 -6.06
CA PRO A 294 -3.65 -24.03 -6.30
C PRO A 294 -3.98 -24.35 -7.76
N LYS A 295 -4.96 -23.65 -8.36
CA LYS A 295 -5.36 -23.88 -9.77
C LYS A 295 -4.25 -23.54 -10.76
N GLY A 296 -3.45 -22.52 -10.48
CA GLY A 296 -2.26 -22.23 -11.27
C GLY A 296 -1.22 -23.36 -11.19
N ALA A 297 -1.03 -23.97 -10.02
CA ALA A 297 -0.12 -25.09 -9.86
C ALA A 297 -0.59 -26.34 -10.67
N GLU A 298 -1.91 -26.61 -10.71
CA GLU A 298 -2.50 -27.71 -11.50
C GLU A 298 -2.17 -27.59 -12.98
N ILE A 299 -2.13 -26.39 -13.55
CA ILE A 299 -1.80 -26.15 -14.96
C ILE A 299 -0.30 -25.84 -15.22
N GLY A 300 0.56 -26.06 -14.21
CA GLY A 300 2.00 -25.82 -14.32
C GLY A 300 2.44 -24.37 -14.15
N ILE A 301 1.60 -23.50 -13.55
CA ILE A 301 1.91 -22.09 -13.24
C ILE A 301 1.85 -21.84 -11.71
N PRO A 302 2.80 -22.36 -10.93
CA PRO A 302 2.71 -22.38 -9.46
C PRO A 302 2.73 -21.00 -8.79
N LYS A 303 3.00 -19.93 -9.54
CA LYS A 303 3.02 -18.55 -9.06
C LYS A 303 1.98 -17.68 -9.75
N LEU A 304 0.92 -18.29 -10.27
CA LEU A 304 -0.20 -17.57 -10.86
C LEU A 304 -0.78 -16.59 -9.85
N GLY A 305 -0.93 -15.34 -10.26
CA GLY A 305 -1.49 -14.28 -9.43
C GLY A 305 -2.32 -13.30 -10.25
N TRP A 306 -3.13 -12.50 -9.57
CA TRP A 306 -3.99 -11.51 -10.23
C TRP A 306 -3.23 -10.56 -11.16
N HIS A 307 -2.02 -10.17 -10.79
CA HIS A 307 -1.20 -9.32 -11.65
C HIS A 307 -0.72 -10.02 -12.91
N THR A 308 -0.73 -11.35 -12.95
CA THR A 308 -0.38 -12.13 -14.16
C THR A 308 -1.37 -11.83 -15.28
N PHE A 309 -2.68 -11.78 -14.99
CA PHE A 309 -3.71 -11.41 -15.99
C PHE A 309 -3.45 -10.02 -16.57
N ARG A 310 -3.16 -9.05 -15.72
CA ARG A 310 -2.85 -7.69 -16.16
C ARG A 310 -1.55 -7.60 -16.96
N HIS A 311 -0.54 -8.41 -16.62
CA HIS A 311 0.68 -8.50 -17.43
C HIS A 311 0.42 -9.15 -18.77
N THR A 312 -0.43 -10.19 -18.80
CA THR A 312 -0.85 -10.84 -20.04
C THR A 312 -1.64 -9.89 -20.94
N TYR A 313 -2.63 -9.17 -20.38
CA TYR A 313 -3.37 -8.14 -21.14
C TYR A 313 -2.42 -7.12 -21.79
N ARG A 314 -1.43 -6.61 -21.03
CA ARG A 314 -0.45 -5.71 -21.61
C ARG A 314 0.38 -6.35 -22.71
N SER A 315 0.78 -7.63 -22.56
CA SER A 315 1.51 -8.37 -23.61
C SER A 315 0.68 -8.52 -24.88
N LEU A 316 -0.59 -8.82 -24.74
CA LEU A 316 -1.53 -8.91 -25.87
C LEU A 316 -1.67 -7.57 -26.61
N LEU A 317 -1.72 -6.44 -25.89
CA LEU A 317 -1.71 -5.11 -26.50
C LEU A 317 -0.41 -4.84 -27.27
N ASP A 318 0.72 -5.30 -26.76
CA ASP A 318 2.03 -5.15 -27.39
C ASP A 318 2.12 -6.01 -28.67
N GLU A 319 1.68 -7.26 -28.60
CA GLU A 319 1.58 -8.19 -29.73
C GLU A 319 0.63 -7.70 -30.83
N ALA A 320 -0.46 -7.02 -30.43
CA ALA A 320 -1.39 -6.36 -31.37
C ALA A 320 -0.83 -5.06 -31.96
N GLY A 321 0.40 -4.66 -31.64
CA GLY A 321 1.04 -3.45 -32.16
C GLY A 321 0.47 -2.15 -31.59
N ALA A 322 -0.23 -2.18 -30.45
CA ALA A 322 -0.81 -0.96 -29.88
C ALA A 322 0.30 0.03 -29.48
N PRO A 323 0.21 1.32 -29.89
CA PRO A 323 1.17 2.33 -29.51
C PRO A 323 1.31 2.46 -27.97
N ILE A 324 2.51 2.78 -27.46
CA ILE A 324 2.79 2.82 -26.02
C ILE A 324 1.86 3.77 -25.26
N GLY A 325 1.44 4.88 -25.86
CA GLY A 325 0.49 5.81 -25.27
C GLY A 325 -0.91 5.20 -25.12
N VAL A 326 -1.34 4.37 -26.09
CA VAL A 326 -2.61 3.61 -26.02
C VAL A 326 -2.52 2.56 -24.93
N GLN A 327 -1.40 1.82 -24.89
CA GLN A 327 -1.15 0.84 -23.82
C GLN A 327 -1.16 1.51 -22.44
N GLN A 328 -0.51 2.66 -22.28
CA GLN A 328 -0.50 3.43 -21.03
C GLN A 328 -1.93 3.79 -20.60
N LYS A 329 -2.75 4.30 -21.53
CA LYS A 329 -4.14 4.68 -21.28
C LYS A 329 -4.97 3.47 -20.89
N LEU A 330 -4.99 2.40 -21.68
CA LEU A 330 -5.75 1.17 -21.38
C LEU A 330 -5.29 0.49 -20.08
N MET A 331 -3.99 0.55 -19.77
CA MET A 331 -3.45 0.06 -18.50
C MET A 331 -3.70 1.04 -17.33
N ARG A 332 -4.15 2.24 -17.59
CA ARG A 332 -4.34 3.30 -16.58
C ARG A 332 -3.11 3.48 -15.70
N HIS A 333 -1.94 3.67 -16.36
CA HIS A 333 -0.70 3.96 -15.68
C HIS A 333 -0.46 5.47 -15.68
N SER A 334 -0.33 6.05 -14.49
CA SER A 334 -0.01 7.48 -14.31
C SER A 334 1.36 7.87 -14.87
N ASN A 335 2.28 6.90 -15.01
CA ASN A 335 3.62 7.12 -15.53
C ASN A 335 3.94 6.11 -16.63
N VAL A 336 4.33 6.60 -17.80
CA VAL A 336 4.73 5.79 -18.96
C VAL A 336 5.87 4.84 -18.63
N ALA A 337 6.80 5.23 -17.77
CA ALA A 337 7.89 4.35 -17.31
C ALA A 337 7.36 3.06 -16.65
N THR A 338 6.19 3.09 -16.03
CA THR A 338 5.55 1.87 -15.49
C THR A 338 5.16 0.91 -16.60
N THR A 339 4.70 1.42 -17.74
CA THR A 339 4.37 0.62 -18.93
C THR A 339 5.65 0.09 -19.59
N MET A 340 6.69 0.93 -19.71
CA MET A 340 7.96 0.56 -20.35
C MET A 340 8.81 -0.40 -19.49
N ASN A 341 8.86 -0.22 -18.16
CA ASN A 341 9.69 -1.02 -17.26
C ASN A 341 9.27 -2.50 -17.14
N VAL A 342 8.15 -2.88 -17.72
CA VAL A 342 7.70 -4.28 -17.73
C VAL A 342 8.45 -5.09 -18.80
N TYR A 343 8.97 -4.44 -19.88
CA TYR A 343 9.52 -5.11 -21.05
C TYR A 343 10.75 -4.40 -21.64
N GLY A 344 11.81 -4.34 -20.88
CA GLY A 344 13.11 -3.82 -21.35
C GLY A 344 14.00 -4.87 -22.04
N ALA A 345 13.45 -5.88 -22.70
CA ALA A 345 14.21 -6.72 -23.63
C ALA A 345 13.26 -7.27 -24.70
N PRO A 346 13.60 -7.19 -26.01
CA PRO A 346 12.83 -7.85 -27.04
C PRO A 346 12.81 -9.36 -26.74
N ALA A 347 11.67 -10.00 -26.99
CA ALA A 347 11.62 -11.44 -27.07
C ALA A 347 12.65 -11.85 -28.13
N SER A 348 13.75 -12.45 -27.68
CA SER A 348 14.69 -13.09 -28.60
C SER A 348 13.88 -14.13 -29.33
N SER A 349 13.66 -13.91 -30.64
CA SER A 349 13.28 -14.93 -31.56
C SER A 349 14.17 -16.12 -31.26
N SER A 350 13.58 -17.23 -30.86
CA SER A 350 14.20 -18.53 -30.91
C SER A 350 14.55 -18.79 -32.38
N SER A 351 15.77 -18.42 -32.76
CA SER A 351 16.36 -18.95 -33.95
C SER A 351 16.63 -20.44 -33.68
N GLU A 352 15.83 -21.26 -34.26
CA GLU A 352 16.19 -22.63 -34.59
C GLU A 352 17.58 -22.66 -35.25
N ARG A 353 18.51 -23.40 -34.65
CA ARG A 353 19.44 -24.29 -35.33
C ARG A 353 19.83 -25.43 -34.38
#